data_bf5ddd451bf4d8391d8f1e8425237975
#
_entry.id   bf5ddd451bf4d8391d8f1e8425237975
#
_cell.length_a   1.000
_cell.length_b   1.000
_cell.length_c   1.000
_cell.angle_alpha   90.00
_cell.angle_beta   90.00
_cell.angle_gamma   90.00
#
_symmetry.space_group_name_H-M   'P 1'
#
loop_
_entity.id
_entity.type
_entity.pdbx_description
1 polymer ?
#
loop_
_entity_poly.entity_id
_entity_poly.type
_entity_poly.pdbx_seq_one_letter_code
_entity_poly.pdbx_strand_id
1 'polypeptide(L)'
;MTRHAAHEEENGRAEHPADRCSIAILNDCIPLFEALKDPTRQQIVVHLLQHGPQTVGEIAQTSPLSRTAVSHHVKLLERAGLLEITKVSTRRICRIRSDETLGLLRGLVGALESDLETLGHEQAQKSPA
;
A
#
# COMPACT_ATOMS: atom_id res chain seq x y z
N MET A 1 -28.34 30.60 17.72
CA MET A 1 -29.03 29.35 17.44
C MET A 1 -28.27 28.48 16.49
N THR A 2 -27.27 27.89 17.01
CA THR A 2 -26.38 27.07 16.24
C THR A 2 -26.57 25.62 16.65
N ARG A 3 -27.02 24.81 15.71
CA ARG A 3 -27.26 23.40 15.97
C ARG A 3 -26.43 22.50 15.07
N HIS A 4 -25.33 23.02 14.56
CA HIS A 4 -24.55 22.29 13.59
C HIS A 4 -23.37 21.51 14.19
N ALA A 5 -23.15 21.66 15.50
CA ALA A 5 -22.01 21.02 16.15
C ALA A 5 -22.20 19.54 16.46
N ALA A 6 -23.44 19.03 16.42
CA ALA A 6 -23.73 17.67 16.82
C ALA A 6 -23.47 16.60 15.74
N HIS A 7 -23.27 17.01 14.49
CA HIS A 7 -23.09 16.06 13.38
C HIS A 7 -21.63 15.81 12.99
N GLU A 8 -20.73 16.62 13.52
CA GLU A 8 -19.31 16.51 13.15
C GLU A 8 -18.54 15.48 13.97
N GLU A 9 -19.08 15.06 15.10
CA GLU A 9 -18.39 14.14 15.99
C GLU A 9 -18.52 12.67 15.58
N GLU A 10 -19.47 12.33 14.72
CA GLU A 10 -19.67 10.95 14.29
C GLU A 10 -18.68 10.51 13.20
N ASN A 11 -18.00 11.44 12.57
CA ASN A 11 -17.05 11.14 11.49
C ASN A 11 -15.63 10.87 11.97
N GLY A 12 -15.41 10.90 13.27
CA GLY A 12 -14.09 10.71 13.85
C GLY A 12 -13.67 9.26 14.09
N ARG A 13 -14.50 8.30 13.75
CA ARG A 13 -14.07 6.89 13.85
C ARG A 13 -13.33 6.52 12.59
N ALA A 14 -12.03 6.37 12.75
CA ALA A 14 -11.23 5.75 11.70
C ALA A 14 -11.81 4.36 11.43
N GLU A 15 -12.44 4.19 10.27
CA GLU A 15 -12.95 2.91 9.86
C GLU A 15 -11.79 1.91 9.80
N HIS A 16 -11.95 0.79 10.47
CA HIS A 16 -10.99 -0.28 10.34
C HIS A 16 -10.99 -0.76 8.88
N PRO A 17 -9.81 -0.98 8.27
CA PRO A 17 -9.76 -1.42 6.88
C PRO A 17 -10.64 -2.62 6.57
N ALA A 18 -10.83 -3.51 7.54
CA ALA A 18 -11.69 -4.68 7.38
C ALA A 18 -13.19 -4.36 7.29
N ASP A 19 -13.59 -3.15 7.72
CA ASP A 19 -15.00 -2.75 7.69
C ASP A 19 -15.39 -2.08 6.37
N ARG A 20 -14.42 -1.84 5.49
CA ARG A 20 -14.64 -1.19 4.20
C ARG A 20 -15.01 -2.23 3.14
N CYS A 21 -15.84 -1.82 2.19
CA CYS A 21 -16.16 -2.72 1.07
C CYS A 21 -14.93 -2.93 0.17
N SER A 22 -14.90 -4.06 -0.52
CA SER A 22 -13.79 -4.47 -1.38
C SER A 22 -13.41 -3.42 -2.42
N ILE A 23 -14.42 -2.75 -3.01
CA ILE A 23 -14.17 -1.73 -4.04
C ILE A 23 -13.39 -0.55 -3.46
N ALA A 24 -13.78 -0.08 -2.27
CA ALA A 24 -13.10 1.04 -1.63
C ALA A 24 -11.65 0.70 -1.28
N ILE A 25 -11.43 -0.50 -0.73
CA ILE A 25 -10.09 -0.96 -0.39
C ILE A 25 -9.24 -1.18 -1.65
N LEU A 26 -9.84 -1.75 -2.70
CA LEU A 26 -9.16 -1.96 -3.97
C LEU A 26 -8.70 -0.63 -4.57
N ASN A 27 -9.55 0.41 -4.52
CA ASN A 27 -9.19 1.74 -4.99
C ASN A 27 -8.00 2.31 -4.21
N ASP A 28 -7.93 2.07 -2.91
CA ASP A 28 -6.80 2.50 -2.09
C ASP A 28 -5.51 1.75 -2.44
N CYS A 29 -5.62 0.53 -2.98
CA CYS A 29 -4.47 -0.26 -3.42
C CYS A 29 -3.99 0.09 -4.82
N ILE A 30 -4.76 0.81 -5.63
CA ILE A 30 -4.40 1.12 -7.02
C ILE A 30 -3.03 1.79 -7.14
N PRO A 31 -2.69 2.84 -6.35
CA PRO A 31 -1.36 3.44 -6.45
C PRO A 31 -0.24 2.44 -6.20
N LEU A 32 -0.46 1.51 -5.28
CA LEU A 32 0.47 0.43 -4.97
C LEU A 32 0.69 -0.47 -6.20
N PHE A 33 -0.40 -0.91 -6.83
CA PHE A 33 -0.33 -1.78 -8.00
C PHE A 33 0.30 -1.06 -9.20
N GLU A 34 -0.03 0.22 -9.41
CA GLU A 34 0.56 1.02 -10.47
C GLU A 34 2.07 1.14 -10.30
N ALA A 35 2.54 1.36 -9.07
CA ALA A 35 3.97 1.44 -8.80
C ALA A 35 4.66 0.10 -9.06
N LEU A 36 4.01 -1.01 -8.75
CA LEU A 36 4.59 -2.35 -8.89
C LEU A 36 4.47 -2.95 -10.29
N LYS A 37 3.85 -2.27 -11.24
CA LYS A 37 3.81 -2.70 -12.65
C LYS A 37 5.18 -2.67 -13.31
N ASP A 38 6.04 -1.76 -12.93
CA ASP A 38 7.34 -1.58 -13.54
C ASP A 38 8.34 -2.61 -12.99
N PRO A 39 9.00 -3.41 -13.86
CA PRO A 39 9.98 -4.39 -13.42
C PRO A 39 11.14 -3.80 -12.63
N THR A 40 11.59 -2.60 -12.98
CA THR A 40 12.68 -1.93 -12.25
C THR A 40 12.28 -1.62 -10.82
N ARG A 41 11.07 -1.11 -10.64
CA ARG A 41 10.55 -0.82 -9.29
C ARG A 41 10.35 -2.10 -8.49
N GLN A 42 9.90 -3.18 -9.14
CA GLN A 42 9.83 -4.49 -8.48
C GLN A 42 11.19 -4.93 -7.95
N GLN A 43 12.24 -4.78 -8.75
CA GLN A 43 13.60 -5.16 -8.35
C GLN A 43 14.08 -4.32 -7.17
N ILE A 44 13.78 -3.02 -7.14
CA ILE A 44 14.15 -2.16 -6.02
C ILE A 44 13.45 -2.63 -4.73
N VAL A 45 12.17 -2.93 -4.81
CA VAL A 45 11.41 -3.42 -3.65
C VAL A 45 11.99 -4.73 -3.15
N VAL A 46 12.23 -5.69 -4.04
CA VAL A 46 12.82 -6.99 -3.68
C VAL A 46 14.19 -6.80 -3.06
N HIS A 47 15.01 -5.92 -3.63
CA HIS A 47 16.34 -5.62 -3.10
C HIS A 47 16.27 -5.11 -1.65
N LEU A 48 15.34 -4.19 -1.38
CA LEU A 48 15.16 -3.67 -0.02
C LEU A 48 14.58 -4.71 0.93
N LEU A 49 13.73 -5.62 0.45
CA LEU A 49 13.23 -6.72 1.26
C LEU A 49 14.34 -7.69 1.65
N GLN A 50 15.30 -7.91 0.77
CA GLN A 50 16.40 -8.84 1.00
C GLN A 50 17.52 -8.24 1.86
N HIS A 51 17.80 -6.96 1.70
CA HIS A 51 18.95 -6.30 2.31
C HIS A 51 18.61 -5.31 3.41
N GLY A 52 17.32 -5.00 3.60
CA GLY A 52 16.90 -3.99 4.55
C GLY A 52 17.10 -2.56 4.01
N PRO A 53 17.02 -1.56 4.89
CA PRO A 53 17.16 -0.16 4.48
C PRO A 53 18.49 0.11 3.78
N GLN A 54 18.42 0.86 2.68
CA GLN A 54 19.60 1.23 1.90
C GLN A 54 19.49 2.65 1.36
N THR A 55 20.63 3.27 1.11
CA THR A 55 20.67 4.57 0.47
C THR A 55 20.40 4.44 -1.03
N VAL A 56 19.97 5.55 -1.64
CA VAL A 56 19.79 5.62 -3.11
C VAL A 56 21.08 5.23 -3.83
N GLY A 57 22.22 5.69 -3.31
CA GLY A 57 23.53 5.34 -3.89
C GLY A 57 23.82 3.85 -3.84
N GLU A 58 23.54 3.19 -2.71
CA GLU A 58 23.73 1.75 -2.58
C GLU A 58 22.84 0.96 -3.54
N ILE A 59 21.58 1.38 -3.68
CA ILE A 59 20.67 0.75 -4.64
C ILE A 59 21.20 0.91 -6.06
N ALA A 60 21.70 2.11 -6.41
CA ALA A 60 22.24 2.38 -7.75
C ALA A 60 23.46 1.52 -8.07
N GLN A 61 24.29 1.20 -7.07
CA GLN A 61 25.46 0.37 -7.28
C GLN A 61 25.13 -1.05 -7.74
N THR A 62 23.97 -1.56 -7.34
CA THR A 62 23.52 -2.91 -7.71
C THR A 62 22.57 -2.93 -8.91
N SER A 63 22.30 -1.77 -9.48
CA SER A 63 21.39 -1.59 -10.60
C SER A 63 22.15 -1.16 -11.85
N PRO A 64 21.72 -1.56 -13.06
CA PRO A 64 22.29 -1.02 -14.30
C PRO A 64 21.88 0.43 -14.55
N LEU A 65 21.00 0.99 -13.74
CA LEU A 65 20.52 2.34 -13.90
C LEU A 65 21.43 3.37 -13.26
N SER A 66 21.35 4.60 -13.76
CA SER A 66 22.03 5.73 -13.14
C SER A 66 21.38 6.05 -11.78
N ARG A 67 22.15 6.74 -10.93
CA ARG A 67 21.66 7.21 -9.64
C ARG A 67 20.42 8.10 -9.80
N THR A 68 20.39 8.93 -10.83
CA THR A 68 19.25 9.81 -11.12
C THR A 68 18.00 8.99 -11.45
N ALA A 69 18.14 7.95 -12.26
CA ALA A 69 17.01 7.08 -12.61
C ALA A 69 16.50 6.31 -11.37
N VAL A 70 17.40 5.77 -10.56
CA VAL A 70 17.04 5.10 -9.31
C VAL A 70 16.30 6.07 -8.39
N SER A 71 16.80 7.29 -8.24
CA SER A 71 16.16 8.33 -7.43
C SER A 71 14.73 8.61 -7.90
N HIS A 72 14.50 8.63 -9.22
CA HIS A 72 13.18 8.82 -9.78
C HIS A 72 12.22 7.68 -9.41
N HIS A 73 12.66 6.43 -9.60
CA HIS A 73 11.86 5.26 -9.23
C HIS A 73 11.55 5.19 -7.75
N VAL A 74 12.53 5.52 -6.92
CA VAL A 74 12.37 5.53 -5.46
C VAL A 74 11.31 6.56 -5.04
N LYS A 75 11.29 7.74 -5.68
CA LYS A 75 10.27 8.75 -5.41
C LYS A 75 8.87 8.28 -5.79
N LEU A 76 8.74 7.58 -6.91
CA LEU A 76 7.45 7.03 -7.32
C LEU A 76 6.96 5.98 -6.32
N LEU A 77 7.85 5.13 -5.83
CA LEU A 77 7.54 4.15 -4.79
C LEU A 77 7.15 4.81 -3.47
N GLU A 78 7.82 5.90 -3.12
CA GLU A 78 7.46 6.68 -1.93
C GLU A 78 6.06 7.28 -2.05
N ARG A 79 5.75 7.88 -3.19
CA ARG A 79 4.42 8.46 -3.44
C ARG A 79 3.31 7.43 -3.40
N ALA A 80 3.61 6.21 -3.83
CA ALA A 80 2.66 5.11 -3.78
C ALA A 80 2.47 4.53 -2.38
N GLY A 81 3.27 4.97 -1.42
CA GLY A 81 3.19 4.49 -0.04
C GLY A 81 3.98 3.22 0.25
N LEU A 82 4.79 2.74 -0.70
CA LEU A 82 5.59 1.52 -0.53
C LEU A 82 6.90 1.76 0.21
N LEU A 83 7.49 2.91 0.02
CA LEU A 83 8.76 3.27 0.62
C LEU A 83 8.64 4.50 1.49
N GLU A 84 9.46 4.52 2.52
CA GLU A 84 9.73 5.71 3.32
C GLU A 84 11.16 6.13 3.06
N ILE A 85 11.37 7.41 2.78
CA ILE A 85 12.70 7.98 2.55
C ILE A 85 13.02 8.91 3.71
N THR A 86 14.08 8.60 4.44
CA THR A 86 14.55 9.41 5.55
C THR A 86 15.87 10.05 5.16
N LYS A 87 15.97 11.37 5.30
CA LYS A 87 17.20 12.08 5.02
C LYS A 87 18.03 12.15 6.29
N VAL A 88 19.22 11.57 6.25
CA VAL A 88 20.19 11.61 7.34
C VAL A 88 21.46 12.26 6.80
N SER A 89 21.76 13.50 7.18
CA SER A 89 22.84 14.31 6.62
C SER A 89 22.64 14.46 5.10
N THR A 90 23.58 14.02 4.27
CA THR A 90 23.47 14.06 2.81
C THR A 90 22.92 12.77 2.22
N ARG A 91 22.60 11.79 3.07
CA ARG A 91 22.13 10.48 2.64
C ARG A 91 20.62 10.38 2.70
N ARG A 92 20.03 9.75 1.68
CA ARG A 92 18.62 9.40 1.66
C ARG A 92 18.49 7.91 1.83
N ILE A 93 17.95 7.50 2.97
CA ILE A 93 17.79 6.09 3.32
C ILE A 93 16.39 5.64 2.94
N CYS A 94 16.31 4.63 2.11
CA CYS A 94 15.06 4.06 1.64
C CYS A 94 14.74 2.80 2.45
N ARG A 95 13.52 2.71 2.96
CA ARG A 95 13.05 1.52 3.67
C ARG A 95 11.64 1.17 3.23
N ILE A 96 11.30 -0.10 3.32
CA ILE A 96 9.95 -0.55 3.03
C ILE A 96 9.00 -0.05 4.12
N ARG A 97 7.91 0.53 3.70
CA ARG A 97 6.85 1.02 4.60
C ARG A 97 5.91 -0.13 4.93
N SER A 98 6.38 -1.03 5.78
CA SER A 98 5.71 -2.31 6.01
C SER A 98 4.35 -2.19 6.67
N ASP A 99 4.21 -1.30 7.66
CA ASP A 99 2.98 -1.22 8.46
C ASP A 99 1.77 -0.81 7.63
N GLU A 100 1.86 0.28 6.89
CA GLU A 100 0.77 0.78 6.06
C GLU A 100 0.50 -0.13 4.86
N THR A 101 1.57 -0.56 4.18
CA THR A 101 1.45 -1.40 2.99
C THR A 101 0.83 -2.75 3.33
N LEU A 102 1.34 -3.41 4.36
CA LEU A 102 0.82 -4.70 4.78
C LEU A 102 -0.60 -4.58 5.34
N GLY A 103 -0.89 -3.51 6.09
CA GLY A 103 -2.22 -3.27 6.60
C GLY A 103 -3.24 -3.11 5.48
N LEU A 104 -2.88 -2.38 4.42
CA LEU A 104 -3.73 -2.17 3.26
C LEU A 104 -3.99 -3.49 2.51
N LEU A 105 -2.94 -4.28 2.30
CA LEU A 105 -3.05 -5.58 1.61
C LEU A 105 -3.84 -6.59 2.45
N ARG A 106 -3.63 -6.63 3.75
CA ARG A 106 -4.43 -7.49 4.64
C ARG A 106 -5.89 -7.09 4.62
N GLY A 107 -6.17 -5.80 4.59
CA GLY A 107 -7.53 -5.28 4.46
C GLY A 107 -8.19 -5.73 3.17
N LEU A 108 -7.45 -5.70 2.06
CA LEU A 108 -7.95 -6.18 0.77
C LEU A 108 -8.25 -7.67 0.83
N VAL A 109 -7.32 -8.47 1.32
CA VAL A 109 -7.52 -9.91 1.45
C VAL A 109 -8.74 -10.23 2.33
N GLY A 110 -8.84 -9.55 3.48
CA GLY A 110 -9.97 -9.75 4.39
C GLY A 110 -11.31 -9.39 3.77
N ALA A 111 -11.37 -8.29 3.01
CA ALA A 111 -12.59 -7.88 2.33
C ALA A 111 -12.98 -8.89 1.24
N LEU A 112 -12.02 -9.39 0.48
CA LEU A 112 -12.27 -10.40 -0.54
C LEU A 112 -12.75 -11.73 0.07
N GLU A 113 -12.14 -12.15 1.16
CA GLU A 113 -12.57 -13.35 1.88
C GLU A 113 -14.00 -13.21 2.39
N SER A 114 -14.34 -12.05 2.96
CA SER A 114 -15.70 -11.77 3.44
C SER A 114 -16.71 -11.79 2.31
N ASP A 115 -16.39 -11.17 1.18
CA ASP A 115 -17.28 -11.15 0.01
C ASP A 115 -17.48 -12.57 -0.55
N LEU A 116 -16.42 -13.37 -0.60
CA LEU A 116 -16.50 -14.74 -1.06
C LEU A 116 -17.33 -15.62 -0.13
N GLU A 117 -17.22 -15.43 1.18
CA GLU A 117 -18.06 -16.15 2.14
C GLU A 117 -19.53 -15.79 1.98
N THR A 118 -19.84 -14.52 1.81
CA THR A 118 -21.20 -14.06 1.57
C THR A 118 -21.78 -14.66 0.29
N LEU A 119 -20.97 -14.66 -0.79
CA LEU A 119 -21.35 -15.26 -2.05
C LEU A 119 -21.59 -16.78 -1.91
N GLY A 120 -20.72 -17.45 -1.17
CA GLY A 120 -20.87 -18.88 -0.89
C GLY A 120 -22.16 -19.21 -0.16
N HIS A 121 -22.52 -18.41 0.84
CA HIS A 121 -23.77 -18.56 1.58
C HIS A 121 -25.00 -18.32 0.67
N GLU A 122 -24.96 -17.30 -0.16
CA GLU A 122 -26.04 -17.01 -1.09
C GLU A 122 -26.24 -18.15 -2.11
N GLN A 123 -25.16 -18.69 -2.62
CA GLN A 123 -25.21 -19.81 -3.55
C GLN A 123 -25.73 -21.08 -2.89
N ALA A 124 -25.35 -21.33 -1.63
CA ALA A 124 -25.86 -22.48 -0.88
C ALA A 124 -27.38 -22.37 -0.64
N GLN A 125 -27.88 -21.15 -0.39
CA GLN A 125 -29.31 -20.91 -0.21
C GLN A 125 -30.09 -20.96 -1.52
N LYS A 126 -29.47 -20.67 -2.65
CA LYS A 126 -30.09 -20.69 -3.97
C LYS A 126 -30.02 -22.03 -4.67
N SER A 127 -29.29 -22.97 -4.10
CA SER A 127 -29.17 -24.32 -4.70
C SER A 127 -30.51 -25.04 -4.61
N PRO A 128 -31.16 -25.33 -5.72
CA PRO A 128 -32.37 -26.16 -5.68
C PRO A 128 -32.00 -27.58 -5.24
N ALA A 129 -32.74 -28.05 -4.31
CA ALA A 129 -32.55 -29.40 -3.80
C ALA A 129 -32.75 -30.45 -4.89
#